data_6b9d65beb06d8a8fb6761e37fcd0f9f3
#
_entry.id   6b9d65beb06d8a8fb6761e37fcd0f9f3
#
_cell.length_a   1.000
_cell.length_b   1.000
_cell.length_c   1.000
_cell.angle_alpha   90.00
_cell.angle_beta   90.00
_cell.angle_gamma   90.00
#
_symmetry.space_group_name_H-M   'P 1'
#
loop_
_entity.id
_entity.type
_entity.pdbx_description
1 polymer ?
#
loop_
_entity_poly.entity_id
_entity_poly.type
_entity_poly.pdbx_seq_one_letter_code
_entity_poly.pdbx_strand_id
1 'polypeptide(L)'
;IATSTGTDPESDTISYSLSGTGSEKFSVDAEGKITLASSLDYETATSYSINLNASDGTNTTTKVLTINVGNVAELVYSGSLAASSQNETISTGSVILSSSATGAEGAVTYSITDPDNKFAINSATGEVTLASALDFETKTSHSFTVTASDGSNSESQTFTLQINDVDLSLSASLASGSQLETISTGATILSSSTSNAEGTVTYSLTDADNKFAINSSTGQVTLA
;
A
#
# COMPACT_ATOMS: atom_id res chain seq x y z
N ILE A 1 4.88 5.16 -38.88
CA ILE A 1 4.78 6.58 -38.49
C ILE A 1 4.54 7.44 -39.72
N ALA A 2 5.37 7.33 -40.73
CA ALA A 2 5.22 8.06 -41.98
C ALA A 2 5.75 7.23 -43.13
N THR A 3 5.25 7.51 -44.36
CA THR A 3 5.78 7.01 -45.61
C THR A 3 6.11 8.20 -46.50
N SER A 4 7.20 8.10 -47.27
CA SER A 4 7.60 9.11 -48.21
C SER A 4 7.87 8.42 -49.57
N THR A 5 7.55 9.11 -50.65
CA THR A 5 7.90 8.65 -52.01
C THR A 5 8.71 9.73 -52.68
N GLY A 6 9.87 9.34 -53.18
CA GLY A 6 10.69 10.17 -54.07
C GLY A 6 10.49 9.77 -55.54
N THR A 7 10.63 10.72 -56.42
CA THR A 7 10.67 10.47 -57.88
C THR A 7 11.93 11.12 -58.42
N ASP A 8 12.65 10.38 -59.24
CA ASP A 8 13.82 10.85 -59.98
C ASP A 8 13.52 10.83 -61.47
N PRO A 9 13.69 11.96 -62.20
CA PRO A 9 13.44 12.03 -63.65
C PRO A 9 14.41 11.17 -64.48
N GLU A 10 15.63 10.95 -63.98
CA GLU A 10 16.66 10.14 -64.59
C GLU A 10 16.53 8.65 -64.27
N SER A 11 15.58 8.30 -63.36
CA SER A 11 15.32 6.94 -62.88
C SER A 11 16.47 6.32 -62.06
N ASP A 12 17.24 7.14 -61.36
CA ASP A 12 18.28 6.68 -60.43
C ASP A 12 17.66 6.10 -59.14
N THR A 13 18.39 5.22 -58.51
CA THR A 13 17.93 4.60 -57.27
C THR A 13 17.98 5.61 -56.09
N ILE A 14 16.81 5.89 -55.50
CA ILE A 14 16.71 6.78 -54.36
C ILE A 14 17.05 6.01 -53.07
N SER A 15 17.96 6.56 -52.29
CA SER A 15 18.27 6.11 -50.92
C SER A 15 17.71 7.07 -49.89
N TYR A 16 17.23 6.55 -48.75
CA TYR A 16 16.68 7.33 -47.68
C TYR A 16 17.55 7.23 -46.43
N SER A 17 17.68 8.35 -45.69
CA SER A 17 18.34 8.38 -44.41
C SER A 17 17.68 9.37 -43.48
N LEU A 18 17.83 9.18 -42.14
CA LEU A 18 17.38 10.07 -41.15
C LEU A 18 18.57 10.82 -40.50
N SER A 19 18.35 12.08 -40.14
CA SER A 19 19.33 12.88 -39.41
C SER A 19 18.62 13.90 -38.51
N GLY A 20 19.38 14.60 -37.66
CA GLY A 20 18.86 15.53 -36.66
C GLY A 20 18.75 14.90 -35.28
N THR A 21 18.52 15.74 -34.27
CA THR A 21 18.44 15.31 -32.87
C THR A 21 17.22 14.41 -32.65
N GLY A 22 17.43 13.23 -32.09
CA GLY A 22 16.37 12.25 -31.84
C GLY A 22 16.08 11.32 -33.01
N SER A 23 16.81 11.45 -34.14
CA SER A 23 16.64 10.56 -35.30
C SER A 23 16.98 9.09 -34.99
N GLU A 24 17.79 8.83 -33.95
CA GLU A 24 18.13 7.49 -33.44
C GLU A 24 16.92 6.74 -32.85
N LYS A 25 15.84 7.45 -32.54
CA LYS A 25 14.55 6.87 -32.09
C LYS A 25 13.76 6.24 -33.25
N PHE A 26 14.15 6.50 -34.49
CA PHE A 26 13.44 6.11 -35.70
C PHE A 26 14.36 5.39 -36.68
N SER A 27 13.80 4.61 -37.55
CA SER A 27 14.47 4.00 -38.69
C SER A 27 13.68 4.26 -39.97
N VAL A 28 14.37 4.32 -41.11
CA VAL A 28 13.78 4.43 -42.43
C VAL A 28 14.25 3.25 -43.28
N ASP A 29 13.35 2.63 -44.01
CA ASP A 29 13.66 1.55 -44.96
C ASP A 29 13.96 2.09 -46.39
N ALA A 30 14.28 1.17 -47.32
CA ALA A 30 14.61 1.51 -48.68
C ALA A 30 13.42 2.11 -49.47
N GLU A 31 12.19 1.89 -48.99
CA GLU A 31 10.95 2.42 -49.54
C GLU A 31 10.55 3.76 -48.94
N GLY A 32 11.36 4.32 -48.02
CA GLY A 32 11.10 5.61 -47.37
C GLY A 32 10.07 5.53 -46.27
N LYS A 33 9.76 4.34 -45.74
CA LYS A 33 8.85 4.14 -44.62
C LYS A 33 9.59 4.35 -43.31
N ILE A 34 9.10 5.25 -42.48
CA ILE A 34 9.66 5.56 -41.17
C ILE A 34 8.93 4.73 -40.10
N THR A 35 9.69 4.02 -39.28
CA THR A 35 9.20 3.21 -38.18
C THR A 35 9.91 3.63 -36.87
N LEU A 36 9.33 3.24 -35.74
CA LEU A 36 9.92 3.46 -34.42
C LEU A 36 11.03 2.42 -34.22
N ALA A 37 12.23 2.87 -33.81
CA ALA A 37 13.37 2.02 -33.50
C ALA A 37 13.53 1.79 -31.98
N SER A 38 13.04 2.72 -31.14
CA SER A 38 13.00 2.57 -29.69
C SER A 38 11.80 3.31 -29.10
N SER A 39 11.40 2.95 -27.88
CA SER A 39 10.29 3.62 -27.16
C SER A 39 10.48 5.13 -27.09
N LEU A 40 9.38 5.86 -27.19
CA LEU A 40 9.30 7.30 -26.90
C LEU A 40 8.84 7.49 -25.45
N ASP A 41 9.19 8.62 -24.88
CA ASP A 41 8.88 9.02 -23.52
C ASP A 41 8.53 10.52 -23.57
N TYR A 42 7.28 10.85 -23.22
CA TYR A 42 6.74 12.21 -23.29
C TYR A 42 7.44 13.13 -22.29
N GLU A 43 7.82 12.61 -21.12
CA GLU A 43 8.49 13.36 -20.06
C GLU A 43 9.92 13.74 -20.47
N THR A 44 10.54 12.93 -21.33
CA THR A 44 11.86 13.21 -21.91
C THR A 44 11.74 14.15 -23.11
N ALA A 45 10.75 13.96 -24.01
CA ALA A 45 10.54 14.83 -25.15
C ALA A 45 9.11 14.78 -25.66
N THR A 46 8.44 15.94 -25.67
CA THR A 46 7.05 16.10 -26.18
C THR A 46 6.95 16.07 -27.70
N SER A 47 8.07 16.21 -28.41
CA SER A 47 8.13 16.12 -29.88
C SER A 47 9.57 15.89 -30.34
N TYR A 48 9.68 15.27 -31.51
CA TYR A 48 10.93 15.08 -32.24
C TYR A 48 10.85 15.78 -33.59
N SER A 49 11.92 16.56 -33.93
CA SER A 49 12.06 17.21 -35.23
C SER A 49 13.23 16.56 -35.95
N ILE A 50 12.92 15.66 -36.90
CA ILE A 50 13.93 14.87 -37.63
C ILE A 50 13.94 15.27 -39.10
N ASN A 51 15.09 15.12 -39.73
CA ASN A 51 15.26 15.33 -41.17
C ASN A 51 15.20 13.97 -41.92
N LEU A 52 14.27 13.86 -42.83
CA LEU A 52 14.28 12.79 -43.84
C LEU A 52 15.05 13.29 -45.05
N ASN A 53 16.13 12.60 -45.38
CA ASN A 53 16.97 12.88 -46.57
C ASN A 53 16.70 11.82 -47.64
N ALA A 54 16.48 12.24 -48.85
CA ALA A 54 16.39 11.38 -50.04
C ALA A 54 17.53 11.78 -50.98
N SER A 55 18.32 10.80 -51.44
CA SER A 55 19.46 11.02 -52.34
C SER A 55 19.44 10.03 -53.49
N ASP A 56 19.70 10.52 -54.73
CA ASP A 56 19.92 9.77 -55.93
C ASP A 56 21.41 9.40 -56.18
N GLY A 57 22.29 9.78 -55.21
CA GLY A 57 23.73 9.62 -55.28
C GLY A 57 24.46 10.86 -55.76
N THR A 58 23.78 11.80 -56.42
CA THR A 58 24.33 13.08 -56.91
C THR A 58 23.77 14.27 -56.15
N ASN A 59 22.46 14.25 -55.91
CA ASN A 59 21.73 15.30 -55.19
C ASN A 59 21.09 14.73 -53.94
N THR A 60 20.84 15.57 -52.97
CA THR A 60 20.10 15.22 -51.73
C THR A 60 19.04 16.26 -51.44
N THR A 61 17.83 15.79 -51.21
CA THR A 61 16.70 16.61 -50.78
C THR A 61 16.38 16.27 -49.36
N THR A 62 16.14 17.29 -48.49
CA THR A 62 15.82 17.12 -47.08
C THR A 62 14.44 17.67 -46.81
N LYS A 63 13.67 16.89 -46.03
CA LYS A 63 12.37 17.32 -45.46
C LYS A 63 12.39 17.21 -43.94
N VAL A 64 12.04 18.27 -43.25
CA VAL A 64 11.85 18.26 -41.80
C VAL A 64 10.49 17.62 -41.51
N LEU A 65 10.50 16.68 -40.57
CA LEU A 65 9.31 16.03 -40.04
C LEU A 65 9.24 16.28 -38.53
N THR A 66 8.06 16.76 -38.07
CA THR A 66 7.81 16.88 -36.64
C THR A 66 6.89 15.75 -36.21
N ILE A 67 7.33 14.98 -35.23
CA ILE A 67 6.61 13.85 -34.64
C ILE A 67 6.27 14.27 -33.21
N ASN A 68 4.99 14.49 -32.94
CA ASN A 68 4.53 14.78 -31.58
C ASN A 68 4.38 13.47 -30.81
N VAL A 69 4.81 13.47 -29.56
CA VAL A 69 4.60 12.36 -28.62
C VAL A 69 3.33 12.69 -27.82
N GLY A 70 2.40 11.74 -27.76
CA GLY A 70 1.23 11.87 -26.88
C GLY A 70 1.63 11.45 -25.47
N ASN A 71 1.20 12.21 -24.47
CA ASN A 71 1.35 11.78 -23.10
C ASN A 71 0.44 10.59 -22.80
N VAL A 72 0.99 9.57 -22.16
CA VAL A 72 0.25 8.51 -21.47
C VAL A 72 0.56 8.68 -20.00
N ALA A 73 -0.41 9.18 -19.24
CA ALA A 73 -0.22 9.40 -17.83
C ALA A 73 0.12 8.08 -17.13
N GLU A 74 1.13 8.11 -16.28
CA GLU A 74 1.56 6.93 -15.51
C GLU A 74 0.91 7.00 -14.12
N LEU A 75 0.14 5.95 -13.78
CA LEU A 75 -0.43 5.84 -12.45
C LEU A 75 0.69 5.61 -11.44
N VAL A 76 0.79 6.51 -10.45
CA VAL A 76 1.71 6.37 -9.32
C VAL A 76 0.90 6.16 -8.05
N TYR A 77 1.09 5.01 -7.39
CA TYR A 77 0.47 4.68 -6.12
C TYR A 77 1.43 4.95 -4.95
N SER A 78 0.89 5.47 -3.87
CA SER A 78 1.61 5.66 -2.61
C SER A 78 0.70 5.31 -1.44
N GLY A 79 1.13 4.37 -0.60
CA GLY A 79 0.47 4.01 0.65
C GLY A 79 1.34 4.34 1.86
N SER A 80 0.71 4.73 2.96
CA SER A 80 1.38 5.03 4.23
C SER A 80 0.66 4.34 5.38
N LEU A 81 1.36 3.45 6.09
CA LEU A 81 0.87 2.88 7.33
C LEU A 81 0.66 3.97 8.37
N ALA A 82 -0.46 3.92 9.12
CA ALA A 82 -0.74 4.82 10.24
C ALA A 82 0.33 4.68 11.33
N ALA A 83 0.85 3.45 11.52
CA ALA A 83 2.03 3.15 12.32
C ALA A 83 2.71 1.88 11.78
N SER A 84 4.02 1.74 11.96
CA SER A 84 4.78 0.54 11.55
C SER A 84 4.44 -0.69 12.40
N SER A 85 3.91 -0.47 13.61
CA SER A 85 3.41 -1.52 14.49
C SER A 85 2.12 -1.08 15.19
N GLN A 86 1.29 -2.04 15.57
CA GLN A 86 0.06 -1.85 16.33
C GLN A 86 0.01 -2.83 17.50
N ASN A 87 -0.61 -2.43 18.60
CA ASN A 87 -0.91 -3.35 19.68
C ASN A 87 -2.01 -4.31 19.24
N GLU A 88 -1.94 -5.57 19.62
CA GLU A 88 -2.98 -6.56 19.30
C GLU A 88 -4.38 -6.16 19.81
N THR A 89 -4.44 -5.37 20.87
CA THR A 89 -5.69 -4.83 21.45
C THR A 89 -6.32 -3.69 20.66
N ILE A 90 -5.75 -3.30 19.50
CA ILE A 90 -6.34 -2.28 18.63
C ILE A 90 -7.74 -2.72 18.17
N SER A 91 -8.69 -1.79 18.21
CA SER A 91 -10.07 -2.08 17.85
C SER A 91 -10.25 -2.32 16.35
N THR A 92 -11.12 -3.25 15.99
CA THR A 92 -11.60 -3.38 14.61
C THR A 92 -12.23 -2.07 14.12
N GLY A 93 -12.07 -1.77 12.83
CA GLY A 93 -12.44 -0.49 12.25
C GLY A 93 -11.37 0.59 12.34
N SER A 94 -10.29 0.39 13.11
CA SER A 94 -9.17 1.34 13.16
C SER A 94 -8.47 1.42 11.79
N VAL A 95 -8.09 2.64 11.40
CA VAL A 95 -7.34 2.88 10.16
C VAL A 95 -5.92 2.34 10.30
N ILE A 96 -5.52 1.49 9.38
CA ILE A 96 -4.20 0.86 9.32
C ILE A 96 -3.32 1.52 8.27
N LEU A 97 -3.91 1.89 7.12
CA LEU A 97 -3.18 2.48 6.01
C LEU A 97 -4.02 3.52 5.29
N SER A 98 -3.39 4.62 4.91
CA SER A 98 -3.95 5.61 3.99
C SER A 98 -3.26 5.51 2.64
N SER A 99 -4.04 5.66 1.56
CA SER A 99 -3.58 5.54 0.18
C SER A 99 -3.76 6.85 -0.59
N SER A 100 -2.91 7.05 -1.57
CA SER A 100 -3.06 8.09 -2.59
C SER A 100 -2.59 7.58 -3.95
N ALA A 101 -3.14 8.13 -5.01
CA ALA A 101 -2.69 7.87 -6.38
C ALA A 101 -2.67 9.17 -7.17
N THR A 102 -1.67 9.33 -8.04
CA THR A 102 -1.49 10.47 -8.95
C THR A 102 -1.23 9.97 -10.36
N GLY A 103 -1.34 10.84 -11.36
CA GLY A 103 -1.10 10.49 -12.77
C GLY A 103 -2.17 9.57 -13.38
N ALA A 104 -3.33 9.41 -12.73
CA ALA A 104 -4.40 8.56 -13.24
C ALA A 104 -5.11 9.21 -14.43
N GLU A 105 -5.40 8.44 -15.48
CA GLU A 105 -6.19 8.88 -16.64
C GLU A 105 -7.71 8.74 -16.44
N GLY A 106 -8.14 8.07 -15.36
CA GLY A 106 -9.54 7.81 -15.04
C GLY A 106 -9.80 7.78 -13.54
N ALA A 107 -10.97 7.29 -13.16
CA ALA A 107 -11.32 7.10 -11.76
C ALA A 107 -10.47 5.98 -11.15
N VAL A 108 -9.74 6.29 -10.09
CA VAL A 108 -8.93 5.30 -9.38
C VAL A 108 -9.81 4.42 -8.50
N THR A 109 -9.58 3.13 -8.58
CA THR A 109 -10.16 2.12 -7.70
C THR A 109 -9.06 1.36 -6.97
N TYR A 110 -9.33 0.99 -5.71
CA TYR A 110 -8.37 0.28 -4.87
C TYR A 110 -8.88 -1.11 -4.52
N SER A 111 -7.95 -2.05 -4.45
CA SER A 111 -8.20 -3.42 -4.00
C SER A 111 -7.10 -3.90 -3.06
N ILE A 112 -7.40 -4.91 -2.25
CA ILE A 112 -6.46 -5.50 -1.31
C ILE A 112 -6.33 -7.00 -1.55
N THR A 113 -5.11 -7.52 -1.47
CA THR A 113 -4.82 -8.94 -1.31
C THR A 113 -4.30 -9.14 0.10
N ASP A 114 -5.10 -9.79 0.94
CA ASP A 114 -4.81 -10.06 2.34
C ASP A 114 -4.98 -11.57 2.62
N PRO A 115 -3.88 -12.35 2.66
CA PRO A 115 -3.94 -13.79 2.90
C PRO A 115 -4.47 -14.16 4.28
N ASP A 116 -4.36 -13.26 5.25
CA ASP A 116 -4.74 -13.52 6.64
C ASP A 116 -6.19 -13.08 6.95
N ASN A 117 -6.85 -12.39 6.02
CA ASN A 117 -8.21 -11.83 6.17
C ASN A 117 -8.36 -10.95 7.43
N LYS A 118 -7.32 -10.17 7.74
CA LYS A 118 -7.30 -9.23 8.89
C LYS A 118 -7.73 -7.83 8.52
N PHE A 119 -7.71 -7.47 7.22
CA PHE A 119 -7.91 -6.11 6.76
C PHE A 119 -9.05 -5.99 5.75
N ALA A 120 -9.65 -4.81 5.71
CA ALA A 120 -10.62 -4.42 4.69
C ALA A 120 -10.19 -3.11 4.04
N ILE A 121 -10.53 -2.90 2.77
CA ILE A 121 -10.22 -1.69 2.03
C ILE A 121 -11.49 -0.99 1.56
N ASN A 122 -11.49 0.33 1.60
CA ASN A 122 -12.46 1.15 0.89
C ASN A 122 -12.01 1.31 -0.56
N SER A 123 -12.73 0.75 -1.51
CA SER A 123 -12.35 0.73 -2.92
C SER A 123 -12.30 2.11 -3.58
N ALA A 124 -12.95 3.13 -3.03
CA ALA A 124 -12.93 4.48 -3.57
C ALA A 124 -11.83 5.36 -2.99
N THR A 125 -11.45 5.16 -1.72
CA THR A 125 -10.46 6.00 -1.03
C THR A 125 -9.12 5.32 -0.83
N GLY A 126 -9.06 3.99 -0.94
CA GLY A 126 -7.87 3.18 -0.65
C GLY A 126 -7.52 3.09 0.84
N GLU A 127 -8.39 3.58 1.73
CA GLU A 127 -8.21 3.44 3.17
C GLU A 127 -8.35 1.98 3.58
N VAL A 128 -7.35 1.47 4.31
CA VAL A 128 -7.38 0.11 4.86
C VAL A 128 -7.67 0.18 6.35
N THR A 129 -8.63 -0.61 6.79
CA THR A 129 -9.03 -0.72 8.20
C THR A 129 -8.85 -2.14 8.70
N LEU A 130 -8.71 -2.29 10.02
CA LEU A 130 -8.68 -3.60 10.67
C LEU A 130 -10.08 -4.22 10.65
N ALA A 131 -10.21 -5.39 10.02
CA ALA A 131 -11.47 -6.12 9.88
C ALA A 131 -11.65 -7.20 10.95
N SER A 132 -10.56 -7.81 11.44
CA SER A 132 -10.57 -8.88 12.43
C SER A 132 -9.50 -8.63 13.49
N ALA A 133 -9.77 -9.02 14.73
CA ALA A 133 -8.83 -8.86 15.84
C ALA A 133 -7.46 -9.46 15.52
N LEU A 134 -6.43 -8.78 15.99
CA LEU A 134 -5.04 -9.27 15.98
C LEU A 134 -4.82 -10.15 17.22
N ASP A 135 -3.76 -10.93 17.20
CA ASP A 135 -3.39 -11.87 18.26
C ASP A 135 -1.88 -12.14 18.07
N PHE A 136 -1.07 -11.58 18.97
CA PHE A 136 0.39 -11.64 18.88
C PHE A 136 0.91 -13.06 19.04
N GLU A 137 0.29 -13.88 19.91
CA GLU A 137 0.68 -15.28 20.16
C GLU A 137 0.43 -16.16 18.95
N THR A 138 -0.56 -15.81 18.12
CA THR A 138 -0.84 -16.51 16.86
C THR A 138 0.08 -16.02 15.74
N LYS A 139 0.29 -14.69 15.62
CA LYS A 139 1.11 -14.13 14.54
C LYS A 139 1.61 -12.72 14.87
N THR A 140 2.91 -12.55 14.85
CA THR A 140 3.61 -11.31 15.23
C THR A 140 3.65 -10.25 14.13
N SER A 141 3.21 -10.58 12.91
CA SER A 141 3.12 -9.62 11.80
C SER A 141 2.14 -10.09 10.72
N HIS A 142 1.49 -9.16 10.04
CA HIS A 142 0.60 -9.41 8.90
C HIS A 142 1.05 -8.61 7.69
N SER A 143 1.08 -9.27 6.51
CA SER A 143 1.41 -8.62 5.25
C SER A 143 0.22 -8.63 4.31
N PHE A 144 -0.02 -7.50 3.66
CA PHE A 144 -1.06 -7.33 2.65
C PHE A 144 -0.56 -6.46 1.50
N THR A 145 -1.16 -6.62 0.32
CA THR A 145 -0.82 -5.84 -0.87
C THR A 145 -2.02 -4.99 -1.27
N VAL A 146 -1.82 -3.70 -1.44
CA VAL A 146 -2.81 -2.79 -2.01
C VAL A 146 -2.47 -2.53 -3.46
N THR A 147 -3.48 -2.60 -4.32
CA THR A 147 -3.40 -2.27 -5.74
C THR A 147 -4.34 -1.11 -6.03
N ALA A 148 -3.80 -0.07 -6.67
CA ALA A 148 -4.57 1.02 -7.27
C ALA A 148 -4.68 0.79 -8.78
N SER A 149 -5.83 1.06 -9.38
CA SER A 149 -6.05 0.97 -10.82
C SER A 149 -6.96 2.09 -11.31
N ASP A 150 -6.62 2.70 -12.45
CA ASP A 150 -7.45 3.67 -13.17
C ASP A 150 -8.24 3.06 -14.33
N GLY A 151 -8.18 1.74 -14.48
CA GLY A 151 -8.81 0.98 -15.55
C GLY A 151 -7.88 0.69 -16.74
N SER A 152 -6.85 1.50 -16.97
CA SER A 152 -5.82 1.31 -18.01
C SER A 152 -4.51 0.82 -17.41
N ASN A 153 -4.13 1.39 -16.26
CA ASN A 153 -2.90 1.09 -15.53
C ASN A 153 -3.22 0.59 -14.13
N SER A 154 -2.26 -0.12 -13.53
CA SER A 154 -2.36 -0.54 -12.14
C SER A 154 -1.00 -0.59 -11.47
N GLU A 155 -0.94 -0.11 -10.21
CA GLU A 155 0.25 -0.12 -9.38
C GLU A 155 -0.05 -0.77 -8.04
N SER A 156 0.92 -1.51 -7.49
CA SER A 156 0.75 -2.28 -6.26
C SER A 156 1.91 -2.07 -5.30
N GLN A 157 1.58 -2.04 -4.01
CA GLN A 157 2.59 -1.99 -2.95
C GLN A 157 2.23 -2.96 -1.82
N THR A 158 3.22 -3.69 -1.33
CA THR A 158 3.06 -4.61 -0.20
C THR A 158 3.49 -3.92 1.09
N PHE A 159 2.67 -4.10 2.13
CA PHE A 159 2.88 -3.56 3.46
C PHE A 159 2.97 -4.70 4.47
N THR A 160 3.78 -4.51 5.50
CA THR A 160 3.88 -5.43 6.64
C THR A 160 3.63 -4.64 7.91
N LEU A 161 2.60 -5.03 8.65
CA LEU A 161 2.26 -4.49 9.96
C LEU A 161 2.83 -5.41 11.03
N GLN A 162 3.67 -4.87 11.92
CA GLN A 162 4.15 -5.58 13.11
C GLN A 162 3.08 -5.52 14.20
N ILE A 163 2.96 -6.57 14.97
CA ILE A 163 2.05 -6.64 16.11
C ILE A 163 2.88 -6.57 17.38
N ASN A 164 2.46 -5.75 18.32
CA ASN A 164 3.06 -5.66 19.65
C ASN A 164 2.21 -6.47 20.63
N ASP A 165 2.89 -7.27 21.43
CA ASP A 165 2.32 -7.96 22.58
C ASP A 165 1.81 -6.96 23.64
N VAL A 166 0.69 -7.27 24.25
CA VAL A 166 0.11 -6.48 25.32
C VAL A 166 -0.27 -7.40 26.47
N ASP A 167 0.66 -7.56 27.39
CA ASP A 167 0.55 -8.42 28.57
C ASP A 167 -0.68 -8.14 29.44
N LEU A 168 -1.26 -9.22 29.99
CA LEU A 168 -2.27 -9.15 31.03
C LEU A 168 -1.75 -8.35 32.23
N SER A 169 -2.44 -7.31 32.64
CA SER A 169 -2.11 -6.59 33.85
C SER A 169 -3.17 -6.78 34.94
N LEU A 170 -2.72 -6.93 36.18
CA LEU A 170 -3.56 -7.04 37.37
C LEU A 170 -3.40 -5.78 38.23
N SER A 171 -4.52 -5.16 38.58
CA SER A 171 -4.62 -4.09 39.53
C SER A 171 -5.49 -4.52 40.72
N ALA A 172 -5.07 -4.21 41.91
CA ALA A 172 -5.82 -4.53 43.14
C ALA A 172 -5.79 -3.36 44.14
N SER A 173 -6.91 -3.12 44.77
CA SER A 173 -7.06 -2.07 45.77
C SER A 173 -7.76 -2.60 47.02
N LEU A 174 -7.16 -2.37 48.17
CA LEU A 174 -7.79 -2.64 49.47
C LEU A 174 -8.97 -1.68 49.70
N ALA A 175 -10.06 -2.17 50.25
CA ALA A 175 -11.18 -1.35 50.67
C ALA A 175 -10.79 -0.38 51.77
N SER A 176 -9.85 -0.78 52.67
CA SER A 176 -9.20 0.04 53.65
C SER A 176 -7.82 -0.52 53.99
N GLY A 177 -6.85 0.32 54.29
CA GLY A 177 -5.50 -0.11 54.73
C GLY A 177 -5.50 -0.80 56.08
N SER A 178 -6.54 -0.62 56.89
CA SER A 178 -6.79 -1.32 58.15
C SER A 178 -8.27 -1.67 58.28
N GLN A 179 -8.55 -2.79 58.91
CA GLN A 179 -9.90 -3.25 59.19
C GLN A 179 -10.12 -3.30 60.72
N LEU A 180 -11.36 -3.01 61.15
CA LEU A 180 -11.74 -3.18 62.54
C LEU A 180 -11.93 -4.67 62.88
N GLU A 181 -11.60 -5.09 64.07
CA GLU A 181 -11.84 -6.47 64.54
C GLU A 181 -13.30 -6.88 64.53
N THR A 182 -14.22 -5.90 64.44
CA THR A 182 -15.67 -6.09 64.40
C THR A 182 -16.21 -6.22 62.97
N ILE A 183 -15.34 -6.26 61.93
CA ILE A 183 -15.78 -6.39 60.55
C ILE A 183 -16.49 -7.73 60.33
N SER A 184 -17.64 -7.72 59.68
CA SER A 184 -18.46 -8.92 59.46
C SER A 184 -17.90 -9.82 58.35
N THR A 185 -18.09 -11.13 58.51
CA THR A 185 -17.87 -12.07 57.40
C THR A 185 -18.68 -11.68 56.16
N GLY A 186 -18.09 -11.88 54.97
CA GLY A 186 -18.66 -11.45 53.72
C GLY A 186 -18.34 -9.99 53.34
N ALA A 187 -17.74 -9.20 54.27
CA ALA A 187 -17.31 -7.85 53.90
C ALA A 187 -16.20 -7.87 52.89
N THR A 188 -16.28 -6.98 51.88
CA THR A 188 -15.24 -6.82 50.85
C THR A 188 -13.98 -6.23 51.43
N ILE A 189 -12.89 -6.92 51.28
CA ILE A 189 -11.55 -6.51 51.74
C ILE A 189 -10.75 -5.91 50.62
N LEU A 190 -10.84 -6.50 49.39
CA LEU A 190 -10.09 -6.11 48.24
C LEU A 190 -10.96 -6.24 46.99
N SER A 191 -10.79 -5.26 46.12
CA SER A 191 -11.30 -5.33 44.75
C SER A 191 -10.12 -5.40 43.79
N SER A 192 -10.20 -6.28 42.81
CA SER A 192 -9.21 -6.39 41.76
C SER A 192 -9.84 -6.21 40.40
N SER A 193 -9.04 -5.81 39.43
CA SER A 193 -9.40 -5.69 38.04
C SER A 193 -8.22 -6.08 37.18
N THR A 194 -8.49 -6.59 36.00
CA THR A 194 -7.49 -6.86 34.99
C THR A 194 -7.75 -5.99 33.76
N SER A 195 -6.70 -5.71 33.01
CA SER A 195 -6.77 -5.12 31.68
C SER A 195 -5.94 -5.96 30.71
N ASN A 196 -6.20 -5.78 29.41
CA ASN A 196 -5.52 -6.47 28.32
C ASN A 196 -5.66 -8.01 28.37
N ALA A 197 -6.80 -8.49 28.83
CA ALA A 197 -7.08 -9.93 28.84
C ALA A 197 -7.59 -10.37 27.46
N GLU A 198 -6.97 -11.36 26.89
CA GLU A 198 -7.35 -11.96 25.59
C GLU A 198 -8.38 -13.08 25.71
N GLY A 199 -8.77 -13.40 26.92
CA GLY A 199 -9.73 -14.44 27.20
C GLY A 199 -10.42 -14.24 28.54
N THR A 200 -11.07 -15.32 29.01
CA THR A 200 -11.72 -15.32 30.32
C THR A 200 -10.67 -15.31 31.43
N VAL A 201 -10.67 -14.23 32.25
CA VAL A 201 -9.82 -14.14 33.40
C VAL A 201 -10.42 -14.94 34.56
N THR A 202 -9.58 -15.73 35.22
CA THR A 202 -9.90 -16.38 36.49
C THR A 202 -8.96 -15.92 37.59
N TYR A 203 -9.53 -15.62 38.74
CA TYR A 203 -8.77 -15.15 39.90
C TYR A 203 -8.62 -16.26 40.91
N SER A 204 -7.46 -16.33 41.55
CA SER A 204 -7.17 -17.23 42.65
C SER A 204 -6.50 -16.47 43.80
N LEU A 205 -6.66 -17.00 45.00
CA LEU A 205 -6.07 -16.45 46.24
C LEU A 205 -5.35 -17.56 46.98
N THR A 206 -4.13 -17.23 47.42
CA THR A 206 -3.43 -18.08 48.38
C THR A 206 -3.49 -17.39 49.74
N ASP A 207 -4.14 -18.02 50.68
CA ASP A 207 -4.31 -17.53 52.07
C ASP A 207 -4.02 -18.66 53.06
N ALA A 208 -2.90 -18.58 53.75
CA ALA A 208 -2.42 -19.62 54.63
C ALA A 208 -3.31 -19.81 55.87
N ASP A 209 -4.02 -18.76 56.28
CA ASP A 209 -4.86 -18.75 57.46
C ASP A 209 -6.34 -19.02 57.20
N ASN A 210 -6.70 -19.17 55.91
CA ASN A 210 -8.08 -19.38 55.40
C ASN A 210 -9.08 -18.34 55.97
N LYS A 211 -8.65 -17.08 56.03
CA LYS A 211 -9.46 -15.96 56.52
C LYS A 211 -10.19 -15.21 55.43
N PHE A 212 -9.85 -15.48 54.17
CA PHE A 212 -10.37 -14.77 53.05
C PHE A 212 -10.90 -15.73 51.97
N ALA A 213 -11.91 -15.28 51.27
CA ALA A 213 -12.46 -15.97 50.11
C ALA A 213 -12.36 -15.05 48.90
N ILE A 214 -12.11 -15.64 47.72
CA ILE A 214 -12.09 -14.89 46.44
C ILE A 214 -13.23 -15.36 45.53
N ASN A 215 -13.85 -14.41 44.90
CA ASN A 215 -14.72 -14.70 43.77
C ASN A 215 -13.84 -14.89 42.50
N SER A 216 -13.78 -16.10 41.99
CA SER A 216 -12.91 -16.46 40.86
C SER A 216 -13.26 -15.74 39.55
N SER A 217 -14.47 -15.19 39.41
CA SER A 217 -14.89 -14.48 38.19
C SER A 217 -14.71 -12.97 38.30
N THR A 218 -14.79 -12.39 39.51
CA THR A 218 -14.72 -10.94 39.70
C THR A 218 -13.44 -10.47 40.35
N GLY A 219 -12.64 -11.37 40.93
CA GLY A 219 -11.43 -11.03 41.69
C GLY A 219 -11.71 -10.32 43.04
N GLN A 220 -12.98 -10.22 43.43
CA GLN A 220 -13.34 -9.64 44.74
C GLN A 220 -12.94 -10.58 45.87
N VAL A 221 -12.24 -10.05 46.86
CA VAL A 221 -11.88 -10.78 48.07
C VAL A 221 -12.73 -10.32 49.25
N THR A 222 -13.28 -11.27 49.98
CA THR A 222 -14.12 -11.03 51.15
C THR A 222 -13.54 -11.73 52.39
N LEU A 223 -13.92 -11.25 53.59
CA LEU A 223 -13.64 -11.97 54.84
C LEU A 223 -14.46 -13.27 54.85
N ALA A 224 -13.80 -14.41 55.08
CA ALA A 224 -14.41 -15.73 55.11
C ALA A 224 -15.09 -16.05 56.46
#